data_9666c62e8e5a51b8d90b3391438236f9
#
_entry.id   9666c62e8e5a51b8d90b3391438236f9
#
_cell.length_a   1.000
_cell.length_b   1.000
_cell.length_c   1.000
_cell.angle_alpha   90.00
_cell.angle_beta   90.00
_cell.angle_gamma   90.00
#
_symmetry.space_group_name_H-M   'P 1'
#
loop_
_entity.id
_entity.type
_entity.pdbx_description
1 polymer ?
#
loop_
_entity_poly.entity_id
_entity_poly.type
_entity_poly.pdbx_seq_one_letter_code
_entity_poly.pdbx_strand_id
1 'polypeptide(L)'
;MLHYNAMKKLFFTFFSSIVIVGTAMAAPKAVTVALDTVRTSFEDGSVARIYTVLKGTDVREGVALSYHPNGKLAVEAPYKNGKMDGVFRSYDENGNLHESIGYLDGEEEGYSILYYSNGKKKSRETYSRGILNGVSEEWDEKGKLRRQIPFENGQIHGLVKFYDEMGLISEDIHFVRGLRNGAYRRYTFGKVTFEAEFKNNRCVKNCNF
;
A
#
# COMPACT_ATOMS: atom_id res chain seq x y z
N MET A 1 43.28 -32.27 -22.35
CA MET A 1 43.37 -33.72 -22.15
C MET A 1 42.80 -33.99 -20.77
N LEU A 2 41.53 -34.48 -20.72
CA LEU A 2 41.14 -35.82 -20.36
C LEU A 2 41.47 -36.20 -18.89
N HIS A 3 40.61 -36.52 -17.97
CA HIS A 3 39.51 -37.46 -18.03
C HIS A 3 38.47 -37.29 -16.89
N TYR A 4 37.24 -37.44 -17.29
CA TYR A 4 36.04 -37.77 -16.54
C TYR A 4 36.16 -39.16 -15.91
N ASN A 5 35.84 -39.30 -14.64
CA ASN A 5 35.44 -40.62 -14.14
C ASN A 5 34.37 -40.55 -13.04
N ALA A 6 33.26 -41.16 -13.36
CA ALA A 6 32.08 -41.30 -12.55
C ALA A 6 32.31 -42.34 -11.43
N MET A 7 31.91 -42.02 -10.22
CA MET A 7 31.76 -43.02 -9.15
C MET A 7 30.28 -43.24 -8.85
N LYS A 8 29.81 -44.44 -9.24
CA LYS A 8 28.52 -45.04 -8.87
C LYS A 8 28.48 -45.26 -7.36
N LYS A 9 27.53 -44.66 -6.67
CA LYS A 9 27.18 -45.02 -5.29
C LYS A 9 26.06 -46.08 -5.31
N LEU A 10 26.38 -47.19 -4.67
CA LEU A 10 25.52 -48.29 -4.37
C LEU A 10 24.46 -47.89 -3.34
N PHE A 11 23.16 -47.99 -3.70
CA PHE A 11 22.07 -47.82 -2.77
C PHE A 11 21.78 -49.13 -2.07
N PHE A 12 21.98 -49.17 -0.76
CA PHE A 12 21.41 -50.19 0.11
C PHE A 12 20.02 -49.75 0.55
N THR A 13 18.99 -50.43 0.07
CA THR A 13 17.61 -50.28 0.51
C THR A 13 17.38 -51.12 1.76
N PHE A 14 17.23 -50.44 2.90
CA PHE A 14 16.60 -51.04 4.08
C PHE A 14 15.10 -50.72 4.03
N PHE A 15 14.29 -51.74 3.69
CA PHE A 15 12.84 -51.66 3.88
C PHE A 15 12.54 -51.90 5.38
N SER A 16 12.27 -50.86 6.11
CA SER A 16 11.56 -50.92 7.40
C SER A 16 10.11 -50.52 7.14
N SER A 17 9.23 -51.52 7.21
CA SER A 17 7.77 -51.31 7.08
C SER A 17 7.25 -50.69 8.36
N ILE A 18 7.19 -49.34 8.40
CA ILE A 18 6.43 -48.63 9.42
C ILE A 18 4.98 -48.55 8.92
N VAL A 19 4.12 -49.36 9.52
CA VAL A 19 2.67 -49.22 9.38
C VAL A 19 2.25 -48.00 10.16
N ILE A 20 2.13 -46.85 9.48
CA ILE A 20 1.48 -45.69 10.05
C ILE A 20 -0.02 -45.93 9.92
N VAL A 21 -0.67 -46.26 11.02
CA VAL A 21 -2.13 -46.17 11.13
C VAL A 21 -2.47 -44.70 11.17
N GLY A 22 -2.58 -44.07 9.98
CA GLY A 22 -3.08 -42.74 9.83
C GLY A 22 -4.57 -42.71 10.12
N THR A 23 -4.97 -42.18 11.27
CA THR A 23 -6.34 -41.70 11.46
C THR A 23 -6.53 -40.58 10.42
N ALA A 24 -7.31 -40.84 9.39
CA ALA A 24 -7.73 -39.80 8.43
C ALA A 24 -8.50 -38.75 9.20
N MET A 25 -7.83 -37.63 9.52
CA MET A 25 -8.54 -36.43 9.97
C MET A 25 -9.40 -35.99 8.78
N ALA A 26 -10.71 -36.05 8.94
CA ALA A 26 -11.64 -35.50 7.96
C ALA A 26 -11.24 -34.03 7.71
N ALA A 27 -11.02 -33.65 6.46
CA ALA A 27 -10.78 -32.29 6.09
C ALA A 27 -11.92 -31.43 6.68
N PRO A 28 -11.62 -30.27 7.27
CA PRO A 28 -12.66 -29.39 7.82
C PRO A 28 -13.64 -29.08 6.68
N LYS A 29 -14.95 -29.38 6.92
CA LYS A 29 -16.00 -29.00 5.98
C LYS A 29 -15.90 -27.49 5.77
N ALA A 30 -15.73 -27.08 4.52
CA ALA A 30 -15.78 -25.66 4.16
C ALA A 30 -17.13 -25.10 4.67
N VAL A 31 -17.09 -24.18 5.61
CA VAL A 31 -18.28 -23.46 6.08
C VAL A 31 -18.65 -22.52 4.95
N THR A 32 -19.68 -22.88 4.18
CA THR A 32 -20.28 -21.97 3.17
C THR A 32 -21.09 -20.93 3.92
N VAL A 33 -20.60 -19.69 3.89
CA VAL A 33 -21.36 -18.53 4.41
C VAL A 33 -22.45 -18.21 3.38
N ALA A 34 -23.72 -18.21 3.81
CA ALA A 34 -24.84 -17.83 2.95
C ALA A 34 -24.88 -16.29 2.85
N LEU A 35 -25.00 -15.77 1.62
CA LEU A 35 -25.02 -14.34 1.33
C LEU A 35 -26.31 -13.96 0.60
N ASP A 36 -26.81 -12.76 0.91
CA ASP A 36 -27.85 -12.08 0.14
C ASP A 36 -27.20 -10.97 -0.70
N THR A 37 -27.63 -10.83 -1.97
CA THR A 37 -27.13 -9.80 -2.87
C THR A 37 -28.08 -8.61 -2.88
N VAL A 38 -27.57 -7.43 -2.60
CA VAL A 38 -28.28 -6.16 -2.68
C VAL A 38 -27.85 -5.42 -3.93
N ARG A 39 -28.85 -4.95 -4.71
CA ARG A 39 -28.64 -4.13 -5.90
C ARG A 39 -29.45 -2.85 -5.77
N THR A 40 -28.84 -1.72 -6.11
CA THR A 40 -29.50 -0.42 -6.24
C THR A 40 -29.32 0.10 -7.67
N SER A 41 -30.24 0.96 -8.12
CA SER A 41 -30.21 1.55 -9.46
C SER A 41 -30.22 3.07 -9.37
N PHE A 42 -29.77 3.72 -10.42
CA PHE A 42 -30.00 5.13 -10.70
C PHE A 42 -31.46 5.35 -11.15
N GLU A 43 -31.89 6.60 -11.31
CA GLU A 43 -33.23 6.96 -11.75
C GLU A 43 -33.56 6.42 -13.13
N ASP A 44 -32.55 6.29 -14.01
CA ASP A 44 -32.71 5.71 -15.36
C ASP A 44 -32.78 4.17 -15.37
N GLY A 45 -32.73 3.53 -14.20
CA GLY A 45 -32.76 2.07 -14.02
C GLY A 45 -31.42 1.39 -14.18
N SER A 46 -30.35 2.10 -14.57
CA SER A 46 -29.01 1.54 -14.64
C SER A 46 -28.47 1.20 -13.23
N VAL A 47 -27.54 0.23 -13.14
CA VAL A 47 -27.01 -0.26 -11.87
C VAL A 47 -26.16 0.80 -11.22
N ALA A 48 -26.47 1.20 -9.98
CA ALA A 48 -25.68 2.11 -9.18
C ALA A 48 -24.72 1.36 -8.24
N ARG A 49 -25.21 0.31 -7.54
CA ARG A 49 -24.38 -0.46 -6.60
C ARG A 49 -24.79 -1.94 -6.61
N ILE A 50 -23.80 -2.80 -6.36
CA ILE A 50 -23.99 -4.23 -6.07
C ILE A 50 -23.10 -4.58 -4.88
N TYR A 51 -23.67 -5.22 -3.86
CA TYR A 51 -22.91 -5.72 -2.73
C TYR A 51 -23.58 -6.93 -2.10
N THR A 52 -22.84 -7.67 -1.31
CA THR A 52 -23.36 -8.83 -0.58
C THR A 52 -23.36 -8.57 0.91
N VAL A 53 -24.31 -9.18 1.60
CA VAL A 53 -24.46 -9.15 3.06
C VAL A 53 -24.62 -10.59 3.56
N LEU A 54 -24.27 -10.83 4.82
CA LEU A 54 -24.55 -12.08 5.49
C LEU A 54 -26.09 -12.29 5.50
N LYS A 55 -26.52 -13.47 5.13
CA LYS A 55 -27.95 -13.79 4.95
C LYS A 55 -28.79 -13.40 6.17
N GLY A 56 -29.84 -12.62 5.90
CA GLY A 56 -30.76 -12.13 6.94
C GLY A 56 -30.19 -11.03 7.83
N THR A 57 -29.12 -10.36 7.41
CA THR A 57 -28.51 -9.24 8.14
C THR A 57 -28.15 -8.08 7.18
N ASP A 58 -27.70 -6.94 7.73
CA ASP A 58 -27.13 -5.82 6.96
C ASP A 58 -25.60 -5.84 6.98
N VAL A 59 -24.97 -6.90 7.49
CA VAL A 59 -23.52 -7.01 7.62
C VAL A 59 -22.90 -7.32 6.26
N ARG A 60 -22.11 -6.40 5.73
CA ARG A 60 -21.43 -6.55 4.44
C ARG A 60 -20.36 -7.67 4.51
N GLU A 61 -20.38 -8.49 3.45
CA GLU A 61 -19.42 -9.58 3.27
C GLU A 61 -19.08 -9.71 1.79
N GLY A 62 -17.78 -9.83 1.44
CA GLY A 62 -17.33 -9.88 0.05
C GLY A 62 -17.13 -8.49 -0.56
N VAL A 63 -17.11 -8.40 -1.89
CA VAL A 63 -16.79 -7.16 -2.60
C VAL A 63 -18.04 -6.35 -2.91
N ALA A 64 -18.06 -5.08 -2.46
CA ALA A 64 -19.07 -4.10 -2.85
C ALA A 64 -18.57 -3.32 -4.08
N LEU A 65 -19.41 -3.22 -5.10
CA LEU A 65 -19.15 -2.49 -6.34
C LEU A 65 -20.10 -1.29 -6.42
N SER A 66 -19.57 -0.14 -6.84
CA SER A 66 -20.37 1.03 -7.22
C SER A 66 -19.99 1.46 -8.62
N TYR A 67 -20.94 2.02 -9.34
CA TYR A 67 -20.77 2.42 -10.74
C TYR A 67 -21.03 3.90 -10.91
N HIS A 68 -20.37 4.51 -11.87
CA HIS A 68 -20.70 5.83 -12.39
C HIS A 68 -22.00 5.80 -13.21
N PRO A 69 -22.71 6.92 -13.42
CA PRO A 69 -23.89 6.97 -14.28
C PRO A 69 -23.63 6.48 -15.73
N ASN A 70 -22.39 6.57 -16.21
CA ASN A 70 -21.98 6.03 -17.51
C ASN A 70 -21.79 4.51 -17.55
N GLY A 71 -22.07 3.81 -16.43
CA GLY A 71 -21.96 2.36 -16.29
C GLY A 71 -20.57 1.82 -16.01
N LYS A 72 -19.53 2.67 -15.97
CA LYS A 72 -18.18 2.23 -15.61
C LYS A 72 -18.05 2.07 -14.10
N LEU A 73 -17.18 1.15 -13.69
CA LEU A 73 -16.86 0.92 -12.28
C LEU A 73 -16.29 2.21 -11.66
N ALA A 74 -16.87 2.62 -10.52
CA ALA A 74 -16.46 3.77 -9.73
C ALA A 74 -15.66 3.34 -8.49
N VAL A 75 -16.15 2.28 -7.80
CA VAL A 75 -15.54 1.80 -6.55
C VAL A 75 -15.61 0.28 -6.49
N GLU A 76 -14.52 -0.31 -6.00
CA GLU A 76 -14.40 -1.69 -5.56
C GLU A 76 -13.94 -1.68 -4.09
N ALA A 77 -14.80 -2.16 -3.19
CA ALA A 77 -14.56 -2.13 -1.75
C ALA A 77 -14.78 -3.54 -1.16
N PRO A 78 -13.71 -4.23 -0.72
CA PRO A 78 -13.83 -5.53 -0.07
C PRO A 78 -14.25 -5.38 1.38
N TYR A 79 -15.17 -6.25 1.83
CA TYR A 79 -15.67 -6.30 3.19
C TYR A 79 -15.57 -7.71 3.78
N LYS A 80 -15.29 -7.76 5.07
CA LYS A 80 -15.35 -8.96 5.88
C LYS A 80 -15.97 -8.62 7.23
N ASN A 81 -17.04 -9.35 7.59
CA ASN A 81 -17.79 -9.10 8.82
C ASN A 81 -18.20 -7.62 9.02
N GLY A 82 -18.61 -6.94 7.95
CA GLY A 82 -19.05 -5.54 7.96
C GLY A 82 -17.95 -4.48 7.94
N LYS A 83 -16.68 -4.88 8.02
CA LYS A 83 -15.53 -3.98 7.99
C LYS A 83 -14.80 -4.06 6.65
N MET A 84 -14.18 -2.97 6.19
CA MET A 84 -13.28 -3.04 5.03
C MET A 84 -12.08 -3.93 5.34
N ASP A 85 -11.81 -4.91 4.46
CA ASP A 85 -10.73 -5.89 4.62
C ASP A 85 -10.24 -6.31 3.22
N GLY A 86 -9.04 -5.86 2.87
CA GLY A 86 -8.45 -6.02 1.53
C GLY A 86 -8.14 -4.68 0.87
N VAL A 87 -8.07 -4.65 -0.45
CA VAL A 87 -7.68 -3.44 -1.19
C VAL A 87 -8.91 -2.74 -1.78
N PHE A 88 -9.23 -1.58 -1.22
CA PHE A 88 -10.17 -0.62 -1.80
C PHE A 88 -9.57 -0.01 -3.08
N ARG A 89 -10.42 0.21 -4.09
CA ARG A 89 -10.05 0.93 -5.32
C ARG A 89 -11.16 1.88 -5.74
N SER A 90 -10.76 3.08 -6.17
CA SER A 90 -11.66 4.01 -6.83
C SER A 90 -11.17 4.34 -8.24
N TYR A 91 -12.09 4.62 -9.13
CA TYR A 91 -11.83 4.88 -10.54
C TYR A 91 -12.56 6.16 -10.98
N ASP A 92 -11.96 6.90 -11.91
CA ASP A 92 -12.60 8.05 -12.53
C ASP A 92 -13.70 7.63 -13.54
N GLU A 93 -14.47 8.62 -14.07
CA GLU A 93 -15.52 8.37 -15.08
C GLU A 93 -14.97 7.81 -16.40
N ASN A 94 -13.66 7.89 -16.66
CA ASN A 94 -13.00 7.28 -17.80
C ASN A 94 -12.60 5.83 -17.54
N GLY A 95 -12.67 5.38 -16.27
CA GLY A 95 -12.28 4.04 -15.81
C GLY A 95 -10.79 3.94 -15.44
N ASN A 96 -10.07 5.07 -15.32
CA ASN A 96 -8.70 5.07 -14.84
C ASN A 96 -8.69 4.92 -13.33
N LEU A 97 -7.77 4.10 -12.82
CA LEU A 97 -7.55 3.96 -11.38
C LEU A 97 -7.13 5.30 -10.79
N HIS A 98 -7.90 5.80 -9.82
CA HIS A 98 -7.66 7.06 -9.13
C HIS A 98 -6.96 6.84 -7.78
N GLU A 99 -7.37 5.81 -7.05
CA GLU A 99 -6.89 5.53 -5.71
C GLU A 99 -6.89 4.03 -5.40
N SER A 100 -5.95 3.60 -4.57
CA SER A 100 -5.87 2.24 -4.06
C SER A 100 -5.40 2.29 -2.60
N ILE A 101 -6.20 1.75 -1.66
CA ILE A 101 -5.94 1.78 -0.21
C ILE A 101 -6.06 0.38 0.35
N GLY A 102 -5.04 -0.05 1.12
CA GLY A 102 -5.10 -1.30 1.89
C GLY A 102 -5.89 -1.11 3.18
N TYR A 103 -6.76 -2.07 3.49
CA TYR A 103 -7.54 -2.12 4.73
C TYR A 103 -7.39 -3.48 5.42
N LEU A 104 -7.33 -3.47 6.74
CA LEU A 104 -7.41 -4.65 7.59
C LEU A 104 -8.33 -4.34 8.77
N ASP A 105 -9.38 -5.14 8.96
CA ASP A 105 -10.39 -4.95 10.02
C ASP A 105 -11.00 -3.53 10.09
N GLY A 106 -11.09 -2.82 8.96
CA GLY A 106 -11.65 -1.47 8.84
C GLY A 106 -10.67 -0.33 9.05
N GLU A 107 -9.40 -0.63 9.35
CA GLU A 107 -8.34 0.36 9.48
C GLU A 107 -7.40 0.33 8.26
N GLU A 108 -6.85 1.48 7.87
CA GLU A 108 -5.86 1.53 6.80
C GLU A 108 -4.60 0.76 7.21
N GLU A 109 -4.18 -0.18 6.35
CA GLU A 109 -3.01 -1.03 6.57
C GLU A 109 -2.24 -1.21 5.25
N GLY A 110 -0.93 -1.02 5.28
CA GLY A 110 -0.09 -1.09 4.10
C GLY A 110 -0.10 0.21 3.30
N TYR A 111 -0.27 0.11 1.98
CA TYR A 111 -0.15 1.27 1.10
C TYR A 111 -1.48 1.94 0.79
N SER A 112 -1.49 3.29 0.85
CA SER A 112 -2.45 4.16 0.19
C SER A 112 -1.73 4.84 -0.99
N ILE A 113 -2.30 4.70 -2.21
CA ILE A 113 -1.68 5.18 -3.44
C ILE A 113 -2.71 6.00 -4.21
N LEU A 114 -2.35 7.24 -4.51
CA LEU A 114 -3.07 8.07 -5.47
C LEU A 114 -2.40 8.01 -6.84
N TYR A 115 -3.20 8.14 -7.88
CA TYR A 115 -2.75 8.12 -9.26
C TYR A 115 -3.15 9.41 -9.99
N TYR A 116 -2.35 9.81 -10.95
CA TYR A 116 -2.72 10.78 -11.96
C TYR A 116 -3.64 10.13 -13.00
N SER A 117 -4.36 10.96 -13.75
CA SER A 117 -5.22 10.48 -14.86
C SER A 117 -4.46 9.73 -15.97
N ASN A 118 -3.14 9.92 -16.08
CA ASN A 118 -2.28 9.18 -16.98
C ASN A 118 -1.83 7.81 -16.43
N GLY A 119 -2.36 7.38 -15.28
CA GLY A 119 -2.09 6.09 -14.63
C GLY A 119 -0.77 6.03 -13.83
N LYS A 120 0.03 7.10 -13.82
CA LYS A 120 1.24 7.15 -13.00
C LYS A 120 0.89 7.47 -11.55
N LYS A 121 1.71 6.96 -10.63
CA LYS A 121 1.56 7.29 -9.20
C LYS A 121 1.76 8.78 -8.97
N LYS A 122 0.87 9.38 -8.16
CA LYS A 122 0.97 10.75 -7.66
C LYS A 122 1.55 10.77 -6.26
N SER A 123 1.03 9.90 -5.37
CA SER A 123 1.57 9.73 -4.03
C SER A 123 1.48 8.28 -3.58
N ARG A 124 2.32 7.90 -2.64
CA ARG A 124 2.24 6.66 -1.88
C ARG A 124 2.51 6.95 -0.42
N GLU A 125 1.61 6.53 0.42
CA GLU A 125 1.71 6.62 1.87
C GLU A 125 1.69 5.21 2.46
N THR A 126 2.31 5.05 3.62
CA THR A 126 2.33 3.77 4.33
C THR A 126 1.63 3.92 5.67
N TYR A 127 0.63 3.08 5.88
CA TYR A 127 -0.18 3.07 7.09
C TYR A 127 0.03 1.78 7.89
N SER A 128 -0.08 1.89 9.20
CA SER A 128 -0.23 0.76 10.10
C SER A 128 -1.30 1.09 11.12
N ARG A 129 -2.38 0.30 11.16
CA ARG A 129 -3.57 0.51 12.00
C ARG A 129 -4.13 1.94 11.91
N GLY A 130 -4.31 2.44 10.70
CA GLY A 130 -4.83 3.77 10.42
C GLY A 130 -3.88 4.93 10.73
N ILE A 131 -2.63 4.64 11.10
CA ILE A 131 -1.63 5.65 11.44
C ILE A 131 -0.52 5.65 10.38
N LEU A 132 -0.16 6.84 9.85
CA LEU A 132 1.00 7.01 8.97
C LEU A 132 2.27 6.50 9.65
N ASN A 133 2.90 5.48 9.07
CA ASN A 133 4.10 4.86 9.62
C ASN A 133 4.95 4.27 8.48
N GLY A 134 6.02 4.95 8.12
CA GLY A 134 6.86 4.61 6.97
C GLY A 134 7.16 5.82 6.11
N VAL A 135 7.57 5.60 4.86
CA VAL A 135 7.94 6.70 3.96
C VAL A 135 6.76 7.05 3.05
N SER A 136 6.32 8.32 3.12
CA SER A 136 5.46 8.94 2.11
C SER A 136 6.32 9.43 0.94
N GLU A 137 5.85 9.16 -0.28
CA GLU A 137 6.51 9.55 -1.51
C GLU A 137 5.54 10.28 -2.43
N GLU A 138 6.04 11.28 -3.13
CA GLU A 138 5.26 12.02 -4.12
C GLU A 138 6.04 12.12 -5.44
N TRP A 139 5.31 11.94 -6.54
CA TRP A 139 5.84 12.02 -7.91
C TRP A 139 5.09 13.09 -8.69
N ASP A 140 5.75 13.60 -9.74
CA ASP A 140 5.08 14.44 -10.74
C ASP A 140 4.36 13.60 -11.80
N GLU A 141 3.61 14.25 -12.70
CA GLU A 141 2.89 13.60 -13.80
C GLU A 141 3.81 12.88 -14.81
N LYS A 142 5.11 13.19 -14.82
CA LYS A 142 6.11 12.48 -15.60
C LYS A 142 6.57 11.20 -14.90
N GLY A 143 6.21 11.00 -13.62
CA GLY A 143 6.59 9.87 -12.77
C GLY A 143 7.95 10.05 -12.11
N LYS A 144 8.47 11.27 -12.05
CA LYS A 144 9.72 11.58 -11.32
C LYS A 144 9.40 11.81 -9.86
N LEU A 145 10.19 11.21 -8.98
CA LEU A 145 10.10 11.42 -7.54
C LEU A 145 10.42 12.88 -7.22
N ARG A 146 9.56 13.52 -6.41
CA ARG A 146 9.68 14.92 -6.00
C ARG A 146 9.93 15.07 -4.51
N ARG A 147 9.38 14.16 -3.70
CA ARG A 147 9.51 14.26 -2.25
C ARG A 147 9.47 12.89 -1.59
N GLN A 148 10.24 12.74 -0.52
CA GLN A 148 10.17 11.62 0.43
C GLN A 148 10.09 12.18 1.84
N ILE A 149 9.07 11.75 2.59
CA ILE A 149 8.82 12.18 3.96
C ILE A 149 8.69 10.94 4.84
N PRO A 150 9.63 10.68 5.76
CA PRO A 150 9.50 9.59 6.71
C PRO A 150 8.54 9.98 7.85
N PHE A 151 7.65 9.05 8.19
CA PHE A 151 6.72 9.15 9.31
C PHE A 151 6.96 8.04 10.32
N GLU A 152 6.83 8.37 11.57
CA GLU A 152 6.80 7.45 12.70
C GLU A 152 5.63 7.84 13.61
N ASN A 153 4.68 6.91 13.82
CA ASN A 153 3.49 7.14 14.64
C ASN A 153 2.73 8.44 14.28
N GLY A 154 2.52 8.68 12.98
CA GLY A 154 1.80 9.85 12.45
C GLY A 154 2.57 11.15 12.44
N GLN A 155 3.82 11.18 12.92
CA GLN A 155 4.65 12.37 12.97
C GLN A 155 5.84 12.24 12.01
N ILE A 156 6.22 13.35 11.37
CA ILE A 156 7.44 13.38 10.54
C ILE A 156 8.64 13.09 11.45
N HIS A 157 9.39 12.02 11.12
CA HIS A 157 10.57 11.62 11.87
C HIS A 157 11.65 11.09 10.92
N GLY A 158 12.82 11.71 10.91
CA GLY A 158 13.93 11.37 10.02
C GLY A 158 14.19 12.42 8.96
N LEU A 159 14.79 12.02 7.84
CA LEU A 159 15.27 12.90 6.80
C LEU A 159 14.22 13.06 5.69
N VAL A 160 13.59 14.24 5.63
CA VAL A 160 12.75 14.67 4.50
C VAL A 160 13.66 15.07 3.34
N LYS A 161 13.37 14.58 2.13
CA LYS A 161 14.14 14.86 0.92
C LYS A 161 13.24 15.44 -0.16
N PHE A 162 13.74 16.46 -0.84
CA PHE A 162 13.15 17.03 -2.05
C PHE A 162 14.07 16.78 -3.24
N TYR A 163 13.48 16.59 -4.41
CA TYR A 163 14.20 16.26 -5.63
C TYR A 163 13.91 17.28 -6.72
N ASP A 164 14.92 17.61 -7.50
CA ASP A 164 14.84 18.48 -8.67
C ASP A 164 14.28 17.74 -9.91
N GLU A 165 14.21 18.44 -11.04
CA GLU A 165 13.74 17.88 -12.29
C GLU A 165 14.66 16.79 -12.87
N MET A 166 15.92 16.75 -12.47
CA MET A 166 16.89 15.74 -12.87
C MET A 166 16.84 14.50 -11.98
N GLY A 167 16.07 14.56 -10.86
CA GLY A 167 15.97 13.49 -9.86
C GLY A 167 17.12 13.50 -8.85
N LEU A 168 17.89 14.59 -8.79
CA LEU A 168 18.91 14.80 -7.76
C LEU A 168 18.27 15.43 -6.53
N ILE A 169 18.83 15.18 -5.35
CA ILE A 169 18.39 15.84 -4.12
C ILE A 169 18.66 17.35 -4.28
N SER A 170 17.60 18.17 -4.13
CA SER A 170 17.65 19.63 -4.10
C SER A 170 17.71 20.18 -2.69
N GLU A 171 17.00 19.56 -1.77
CA GLU A 171 16.98 19.92 -0.35
C GLU A 171 16.84 18.67 0.52
N ASP A 172 17.40 18.70 1.71
CA ASP A 172 17.06 17.78 2.79
C ASP A 172 16.92 18.51 4.14
N ILE A 173 16.03 17.97 4.98
CA ILE A 173 15.74 18.52 6.30
C ILE A 173 15.53 17.39 7.29
N HIS A 174 16.24 17.42 8.41
CA HIS A 174 16.04 16.43 9.45
C HIS A 174 14.94 16.85 10.42
N PHE A 175 14.03 15.93 10.72
CA PHE A 175 12.92 16.08 11.66
C PHE A 175 12.99 15.06 12.79
N VAL A 176 12.59 15.49 13.98
CA VAL A 176 12.37 14.64 15.15
C VAL A 176 10.99 14.98 15.72
N ARG A 177 10.06 14.03 15.68
CA ARG A 177 8.68 14.18 16.19
C ARG A 177 7.99 15.45 15.66
N GLY A 178 8.03 15.65 14.34
CA GLY A 178 7.39 16.78 13.66
C GLY A 178 8.14 18.12 13.75
N LEU A 179 9.23 18.21 14.49
CA LEU A 179 10.03 19.42 14.63
C LEU A 179 11.32 19.33 13.82
N ARG A 180 11.70 20.40 13.10
CA ARG A 180 13.02 20.48 12.47
C ARG A 180 14.09 20.41 13.56
N ASN A 181 14.96 19.39 13.47
CA ASN A 181 15.97 19.12 14.48
C ASN A 181 17.17 18.44 13.83
N GLY A 182 18.24 19.17 13.60
CA GLY A 182 19.42 18.75 12.84
C GLY A 182 19.65 19.57 11.59
N ALA A 183 20.35 18.98 10.62
CA ALA A 183 20.77 19.66 9.41
C ALA A 183 19.59 19.99 8.47
N TYR A 184 19.67 21.16 7.85
CA TYR A 184 18.97 21.53 6.63
C TYR A 184 20.03 21.84 5.57
N ARG A 185 19.92 21.21 4.41
CA ARG A 185 20.86 21.39 3.30
C ARG A 185 20.14 21.72 2.02
N ARG A 186 20.76 22.59 1.22
CA ARG A 186 20.42 22.77 -0.19
C ARG A 186 21.56 22.25 -1.05
N TYR A 187 21.18 21.75 -2.22
CA TYR A 187 22.10 21.15 -3.16
C TYR A 187 21.97 21.77 -4.53
N THR A 188 23.10 21.86 -5.23
CA THR A 188 23.15 22.20 -6.65
C THR A 188 24.04 21.17 -7.33
N PHE A 189 23.48 20.45 -8.33
CA PHE A 189 24.15 19.34 -9.01
C PHE A 189 24.78 18.32 -8.05
N GLY A 190 24.02 17.93 -7.01
CA GLY A 190 24.43 16.94 -6.01
C GLY A 190 25.48 17.41 -5.00
N LYS A 191 25.89 18.69 -5.03
CA LYS A 191 26.85 19.28 -4.07
C LYS A 191 26.11 20.18 -3.09
N VAL A 192 26.44 20.10 -1.80
CA VAL A 192 25.89 21.01 -0.78
C VAL A 192 26.37 22.43 -1.08
N THR A 193 25.41 23.34 -1.28
CA THR A 193 25.66 24.78 -1.50
C THR A 193 25.27 25.65 -0.32
N PHE A 194 24.44 25.10 0.57
CA PHE A 194 24.03 25.75 1.81
C PHE A 194 23.76 24.70 2.87
N GLU A 195 24.16 24.98 4.10
CA GLU A 195 23.85 24.15 5.28
C GLU A 195 23.54 25.04 6.48
N ALA A 196 22.40 24.75 7.14
CA ALA A 196 22.02 25.35 8.40
C ALA A 196 21.69 24.26 9.41
N GLU A 197 21.62 24.60 10.69
CA GLU A 197 21.26 23.68 11.75
C GLU A 197 20.05 24.20 12.52
N PHE A 198 19.11 23.28 12.78
CA PHE A 198 17.90 23.54 13.54
C PHE A 198 17.87 22.74 14.84
N LYS A 199 17.30 23.35 15.87
CA LYS A 199 16.94 22.72 17.13
C LYS A 199 15.52 23.12 17.51
N ASN A 200 14.59 22.15 17.53
CA ASN A 200 13.18 22.37 17.84
C ASN A 200 12.57 23.51 17.04
N ASN A 201 12.66 23.48 15.71
CA ASN A 201 12.22 24.47 14.75
C ASN A 201 12.97 25.83 14.78
N ARG A 202 13.90 26.04 15.69
CA ARG A 202 14.75 27.25 15.71
C ARG A 202 16.01 26.99 14.92
N CYS A 203 16.36 27.90 14.01
CA CYS A 203 17.67 27.89 13.40
C CYS A 203 18.73 28.31 14.44
N VAL A 204 19.78 27.51 14.61
CA VAL A 204 20.84 27.74 15.62
C VAL A 204 22.21 27.96 15.00
N LYS A 205 22.36 27.69 13.68
CA LYS A 205 23.62 27.89 12.96
C LYS A 205 23.33 28.20 11.48
N ASN A 206 24.10 29.15 10.92
CA ASN A 206 24.03 29.58 9.50
C ASN A 206 22.61 29.98 9.05
N CYS A 207 21.93 30.83 9.81
CA CYS A 207 20.51 31.16 9.65
C CYS A 207 20.20 32.22 8.58
N ASN A 208 21.15 32.58 7.75
CA ASN A 208 20.96 33.54 6.66
C ASN A 208 20.45 32.78 5.41
N PHE A 209 19.10 32.78 5.22
CA PHE A 209 18.42 32.11 4.12
C PHE A 209 18.34 32.96 2.86
#